data_36fe094451baaf4c8ee9db7b4487d8e8
#
_entry.id   36fe094451baaf4c8ee9db7b4487d8e8
#
_cell.length_a   1.000
_cell.length_b   1.000
_cell.length_c   1.000
_cell.angle_alpha   90.00
_cell.angle_beta   90.00
_cell.angle_gamma   90.00
#
_symmetry.space_group_name_H-M   'P 1'
#
loop_
_entity.id
_entity.type
_entity.pdbx_description
1 polymer ?
#
loop_
_entity_poly.entity_id
_entity_poly.type
_entity_poly.pdbx_seq_one_letter_code
_entity_poly.pdbx_strand_id
1 'polypeptide(L)'
;MYIKNEEELLALGERLGNLLKKNDVLILTGELGAGKTTFTKGLAKGLDIHQMVKSPTYTIVREYEGRLPLYHLDVYRIEGDADSIDLDEFLFGGGVTVIEWGHLLGEDLPDSYLELEILKEYEGRQLRFNAQGHRAEQLLKELSDGI
;
A
#
# COMPACT_ATOMS: atom_id res chain seq x y z
N MET A 1 -11.61 5.91 9.92
CA MET A 1 -11.62 7.11 9.05
C MET A 1 -12.60 6.89 7.90
N TYR A 2 -13.53 7.80 7.71
CA TYR A 2 -14.51 7.71 6.63
C TYR A 2 -14.07 8.54 5.43
N ILE A 3 -14.16 7.95 4.23
CA ILE A 3 -13.81 8.58 2.96
C ILE A 3 -15.08 8.65 2.10
N LYS A 4 -15.47 9.86 1.70
CA LYS A 4 -16.71 10.10 0.97
C LYS A 4 -16.68 9.66 -0.49
N ASN A 5 -15.53 9.83 -1.16
CA ASN A 5 -15.43 9.63 -2.61
C ASN A 5 -13.99 9.31 -3.02
N GLU A 6 -13.81 9.05 -4.31
CA GLU A 6 -12.50 8.73 -4.88
C GLU A 6 -11.49 9.86 -4.72
N GLU A 7 -11.94 11.11 -4.82
CA GLU A 7 -11.04 12.26 -4.71
C GLU A 7 -10.40 12.32 -3.32
N GLU A 8 -11.18 12.06 -2.27
CA GLU A 8 -10.66 12.04 -0.91
C GLU A 8 -9.69 10.86 -0.72
N LEU A 9 -10.00 9.70 -1.30
CA LEU A 9 -9.15 8.53 -1.21
C LEU A 9 -7.82 8.76 -1.93
N LEU A 10 -7.88 9.38 -3.11
CA LEU A 10 -6.70 9.73 -3.88
C LEU A 10 -5.82 10.74 -3.11
N ALA A 11 -6.45 11.75 -2.52
CA ALA A 11 -5.75 12.78 -1.75
C ALA A 11 -5.06 12.19 -0.51
N LEU A 12 -5.72 11.25 0.17
CA LEU A 12 -5.12 10.56 1.31
C LEU A 12 -3.90 9.74 0.87
N GLY A 13 -4.01 9.05 -0.26
CA GLY A 13 -2.89 8.31 -0.82
C GLY A 13 -1.71 9.20 -1.16
N GLU A 14 -1.96 10.34 -1.78
CA GLU A 14 -0.92 11.30 -2.12
C GLU A 14 -0.22 11.84 -0.87
N ARG A 15 -0.99 12.14 0.16
CA ARG A 15 -0.44 12.60 1.42
C ARG A 15 0.46 11.56 2.07
N LEU A 16 0.00 10.30 2.11
CA LEU A 16 0.82 9.22 2.63
C LEU A 16 2.07 9.03 1.77
N GLY A 17 1.93 9.10 0.45
CA GLY A 17 3.06 9.00 -0.48
C GLY A 17 4.15 10.02 -0.20
N ASN A 18 3.78 11.24 0.18
CA ASN A 18 4.73 12.30 0.53
C ASN A 18 5.52 11.98 1.80
N LEU A 19 4.96 11.18 2.68
CA LEU A 19 5.58 10.81 3.96
C LEU A 19 6.46 9.56 3.88
N LEU A 20 6.32 8.79 2.83
CA LEU A 20 7.02 7.50 2.70
C LEU A 20 8.52 7.69 2.50
N LYS A 21 9.28 6.75 3.08
CA LYS A 21 10.75 6.71 3.01
C LYS A 21 11.19 5.33 2.52
N LYS A 22 12.49 5.21 2.25
CA LYS A 22 13.08 3.94 1.80
C LYS A 22 12.70 2.79 2.72
N ASN A 23 12.34 1.69 2.10
CA ASN A 23 12.00 0.42 2.77
C ASN A 23 10.73 0.47 3.62
N ASP A 24 9.90 1.50 3.46
CA ASP A 24 8.57 1.50 4.06
C ASP A 24 7.71 0.44 3.37
N VAL A 25 6.87 -0.22 4.15
CA VAL A 25 6.00 -1.29 3.67
C VAL A 25 4.56 -0.97 4.02
N LEU A 26 3.69 -1.03 3.02
CA LEU A 26 2.25 -0.88 3.19
C LEU A 26 1.57 -2.17 2.80
N ILE A 27 0.57 -2.57 3.57
CA ILE A 27 -0.26 -3.72 3.26
C ILE A 27 -1.67 -3.20 3.00
N LEU A 28 -2.20 -3.48 1.80
CA LEU A 28 -3.55 -3.07 1.43
C LEU A 28 -4.45 -4.30 1.39
N THR A 29 -5.59 -4.19 2.07
CA THR A 29 -6.61 -5.22 2.08
C THR A 29 -7.95 -4.59 1.73
N GLY A 30 -8.74 -5.26 0.91
CA GLY A 30 -10.06 -4.77 0.52
C GLY A 30 -10.62 -5.59 -0.62
N GLU A 31 -11.94 -5.64 -0.72
CA GLU A 31 -12.62 -6.33 -1.80
C GLU A 31 -12.29 -5.72 -3.16
N LEU A 32 -12.50 -6.49 -4.22
CA LEU A 32 -12.40 -5.96 -5.59
C LEU A 32 -13.32 -4.74 -5.72
N GLY A 33 -12.78 -3.65 -6.24
CA GLY A 33 -13.52 -2.40 -6.37
C GLY A 33 -13.62 -1.56 -5.10
N ALA A 34 -12.94 -1.94 -4.00
CA ALA A 34 -12.96 -1.16 -2.77
C ALA A 34 -12.17 0.14 -2.88
N GLY A 35 -11.19 0.22 -3.79
CA GLY A 35 -10.40 1.42 -3.99
C GLY A 35 -8.91 1.26 -3.80
N LYS A 36 -8.41 0.01 -3.75
CA LYS A 36 -6.98 -0.25 -3.58
C LYS A 36 -6.14 0.38 -4.68
N THR A 37 -6.58 0.25 -5.93
CA THR A 37 -5.89 0.84 -7.07
C THR A 37 -5.94 2.37 -7.02
N THR A 38 -7.09 2.94 -6.68
CA THR A 38 -7.24 4.39 -6.54
C THR A 38 -6.29 4.93 -5.46
N PHE A 39 -6.24 4.25 -4.32
CA PHE A 39 -5.34 4.64 -3.24
C PHE A 39 -3.88 4.57 -3.68
N THR A 40 -3.50 3.51 -4.40
CA THR A 40 -2.14 3.35 -4.91
C THR A 40 -1.78 4.42 -5.95
N LYS A 41 -2.75 4.85 -6.76
CA LYS A 41 -2.53 5.98 -7.68
C LYS A 41 -2.19 7.25 -6.90
N GLY A 42 -2.85 7.47 -5.76
CA GLY A 42 -2.53 8.58 -4.87
C GLY A 42 -1.12 8.46 -4.30
N LEU A 43 -0.75 7.27 -3.80
CA LEU A 43 0.61 7.02 -3.32
C LEU A 43 1.64 7.34 -4.39
N ALA A 44 1.41 6.88 -5.61
CA ALA A 44 2.31 7.12 -6.73
C ALA A 44 2.48 8.61 -6.99
N LYS A 45 1.39 9.36 -6.93
CA LYS A 45 1.43 10.80 -7.11
C LYS A 45 2.29 11.47 -6.04
N GLY A 46 2.16 11.04 -4.79
CA GLY A 46 2.98 11.53 -3.69
C GLY A 46 4.46 11.14 -3.81
N LEU A 47 4.75 10.09 -4.55
CA LEU A 47 6.12 9.62 -4.82
C LEU A 47 6.69 10.19 -6.13
N ASP A 48 6.02 11.15 -6.76
CA ASP A 48 6.43 11.76 -8.04
C ASP A 48 6.51 10.73 -9.18
N ILE A 49 5.64 9.74 -9.16
CA ILE A 49 5.54 8.76 -10.23
C ILE A 49 4.58 9.29 -11.29
N HIS A 50 5.06 9.37 -12.53
CA HIS A 50 4.28 9.88 -13.67
C HIS A 50 3.77 8.77 -14.58
N GLN A 51 4.13 7.52 -14.30
CA GLN A 51 3.65 6.37 -15.05
C GLN A 51 2.21 6.05 -14.65
N MET A 52 1.45 5.46 -15.56
CA MET A 52 0.09 5.03 -15.26
C MET A 52 0.11 3.83 -14.31
N VAL A 53 -0.47 3.99 -13.13
CA VAL A 53 -0.59 2.91 -12.16
C VAL A 53 -1.73 1.99 -12.56
N LYS A 54 -1.45 0.70 -12.62
CA LYS A 54 -2.42 -0.35 -12.94
C LYS A 54 -2.48 -1.37 -11.80
N SER A 55 -3.60 -2.08 -11.70
CA SER A 55 -3.73 -3.15 -10.71
C SER A 55 -2.69 -4.26 -10.97
N PRO A 56 -2.02 -4.79 -9.92
CA PRO A 56 -1.10 -5.91 -10.08
C PRO A 56 -1.82 -7.27 -10.16
N THR A 57 -3.16 -7.29 -10.11
CA THR A 57 -3.97 -8.51 -10.01
C THR A 57 -3.59 -9.59 -11.03
N TYR A 58 -3.20 -9.19 -12.24
CA TYR A 58 -2.90 -10.14 -13.31
C TYR A 58 -1.40 -10.38 -13.52
N THR A 59 -0.53 -9.60 -12.88
CA THR A 59 0.92 -9.67 -13.11
C THR A 59 1.71 -10.00 -11.86
N ILE A 60 1.05 -10.01 -10.70
CA ILE A 60 1.63 -10.24 -9.37
C ILE A 60 2.52 -9.09 -8.91
N VAL A 61 3.42 -8.58 -9.75
CA VAL A 61 4.33 -7.49 -9.39
C VAL A 61 4.32 -6.42 -10.47
N ARG A 62 4.25 -5.15 -10.04
CA ARG A 62 4.47 -3.99 -10.89
C ARG A 62 5.48 -3.07 -10.23
N GLU A 63 6.40 -2.55 -11.02
CA GLU A 63 7.42 -1.62 -10.54
C GLU A 63 7.27 -0.27 -11.22
N TYR A 64 7.43 0.81 -10.45
CA TYR A 64 7.32 2.18 -10.95
C TYR A 64 8.49 3.01 -10.44
N GLU A 65 8.90 4.01 -11.21
CA GLU A 65 9.99 4.91 -10.87
C GLU A 65 9.47 6.29 -10.49
N GLY A 66 9.98 6.84 -9.40
CA GLY A 66 9.64 8.17 -8.92
C GLY A 66 10.71 8.67 -7.97
N ARG A 67 10.33 9.53 -7.02
CA ARG A 67 11.24 9.96 -5.96
C ARG A 67 11.84 8.76 -5.24
N LEU A 68 11.03 7.73 -5.03
CA LEU A 68 11.45 6.42 -4.60
C LEU A 68 10.81 5.39 -5.54
N PRO A 69 11.46 4.26 -5.81
CA PRO A 69 10.79 3.17 -6.53
C PRO A 69 9.56 2.69 -5.76
N LEU A 70 8.52 2.31 -6.49
CA LEU A 70 7.33 1.71 -5.90
C LEU A 70 7.20 0.28 -6.43
N TYR A 71 7.18 -0.68 -5.51
CA TYR A 71 6.96 -2.09 -5.83
C TYR A 71 5.55 -2.45 -5.38
N HIS A 72 4.67 -2.73 -6.35
CA HIS A 72 3.26 -3.02 -6.07
C HIS A 72 3.00 -4.51 -6.34
N LEU A 73 2.73 -5.26 -5.29
CA LEU A 73 2.57 -6.71 -5.32
C LEU A 73 1.15 -7.12 -4.97
N ASP A 74 0.68 -8.22 -5.60
CA ASP A 74 -0.56 -8.88 -5.22
C ASP A 74 -0.23 -10.32 -4.87
N VAL A 75 -0.36 -10.69 -3.60
CA VAL A 75 -0.01 -12.02 -3.12
C VAL A 75 -1.22 -12.96 -2.98
N TYR A 76 -2.40 -12.48 -3.31
CA TYR A 76 -3.61 -13.31 -3.24
C TYR A 76 -3.49 -14.56 -4.13
N ARG A 77 -2.89 -14.41 -5.31
CA ARG A 77 -2.74 -15.47 -6.30
C ARG A 77 -1.59 -16.43 -6.04
N ILE A 78 -0.69 -16.08 -5.11
CA ILE A 78 0.45 -16.92 -4.77
C ILE A 78 0.25 -17.61 -3.42
N GLU A 79 -0.97 -17.61 -2.92
CA GLU A 79 -1.31 -18.27 -1.66
C GLU A 79 -0.84 -19.72 -1.70
N GLY A 80 -0.01 -20.10 -0.72
CA GLY A 80 0.58 -21.42 -0.66
C GLY A 80 1.88 -21.58 -1.47
N ASP A 81 2.27 -20.56 -2.24
CA ASP A 81 3.47 -20.58 -3.07
C ASP A 81 4.23 -19.24 -2.93
N ALA A 82 4.38 -18.80 -1.69
CA ALA A 82 5.06 -17.54 -1.37
C ALA A 82 6.53 -17.56 -1.80
N ASP A 83 7.11 -18.75 -1.93
CA ASP A 83 8.50 -18.92 -2.36
C ASP A 83 8.73 -18.59 -3.84
N SER A 84 7.65 -18.41 -4.61
CA SER A 84 7.76 -18.04 -6.03
C SER A 84 8.22 -16.60 -6.24
N ILE A 85 8.19 -15.77 -5.18
CA ILE A 85 8.65 -14.39 -5.22
C ILE A 85 9.77 -14.21 -4.21
N ASP A 86 10.88 -13.60 -4.64
CA ASP A 86 11.92 -13.17 -3.72
C ASP A 86 11.47 -11.86 -3.06
N LEU A 87 10.72 -11.99 -1.97
CA LEU A 87 10.13 -10.86 -1.27
C LEU A 87 11.19 -9.90 -0.73
N ASP A 88 12.32 -10.43 -0.26
CA ASP A 88 13.41 -9.62 0.30
C ASP A 88 13.99 -8.65 -0.72
N GLU A 89 14.01 -9.02 -1.99
CA GLU A 89 14.48 -8.15 -3.07
C GLU A 89 13.69 -6.84 -3.10
N PHE A 90 12.39 -6.91 -2.82
CA PHE A 90 11.54 -5.72 -2.80
C PHE A 90 11.60 -5.02 -1.44
N LEU A 91 11.49 -5.76 -0.35
CA LEU A 91 11.44 -5.18 1.00
C LEU A 91 12.69 -4.39 1.34
N PHE A 92 13.85 -4.81 0.83
CA PHE A 92 15.13 -4.17 1.09
C PHE A 92 15.73 -3.50 -0.15
N GLY A 93 14.91 -3.25 -1.16
CA GLY A 93 15.36 -2.70 -2.44
C GLY A 93 15.54 -1.18 -2.49
N GLY A 94 15.33 -0.49 -1.38
CA GLY A 94 15.49 0.96 -1.32
C GLY A 94 14.28 1.75 -1.77
N GLY A 95 13.17 1.10 -2.05
CA GLY A 95 11.92 1.74 -2.45
C GLY A 95 10.81 1.53 -1.43
N VAL A 96 9.59 1.77 -1.86
CA VAL A 96 8.38 1.54 -1.09
C VAL A 96 7.71 0.28 -1.63
N THR A 97 7.30 -0.63 -0.74
CA THR A 97 6.61 -1.85 -1.12
C THR A 97 5.16 -1.78 -0.69
N VAL A 98 4.23 -1.95 -1.64
CA VAL A 98 2.80 -2.03 -1.37
C VAL A 98 2.36 -3.45 -1.72
N ILE A 99 1.81 -4.16 -0.74
CA ILE A 99 1.43 -5.56 -0.89
C ILE A 99 -0.08 -5.70 -0.68
N GLU A 100 -0.80 -6.02 -1.76
CA GLU A 100 -2.23 -6.31 -1.66
C GLU A 100 -2.40 -7.72 -1.12
N TRP A 101 -3.30 -7.87 -0.13
CA TRP A 101 -3.55 -9.13 0.57
C TRP A 101 -2.32 -9.64 1.35
N GLY A 102 -1.44 -8.71 1.77
CA GLY A 102 -0.18 -9.06 2.43
C GLY A 102 -0.34 -9.88 3.72
N HIS A 103 -1.50 -9.79 4.40
CA HIS A 103 -1.74 -10.59 5.60
C HIS A 103 -1.67 -12.11 5.31
N LEU A 104 -1.83 -12.52 4.04
CA LEU A 104 -1.71 -13.93 3.66
C LEU A 104 -0.27 -14.45 3.73
N LEU A 105 0.71 -13.55 3.83
CA LEU A 105 2.12 -13.93 3.95
C LEU A 105 2.48 -14.50 5.33
N GLY A 106 1.66 -14.21 6.34
CA GLY A 106 1.88 -14.74 7.69
C GLY A 106 3.26 -14.43 8.23
N GLU A 107 4.08 -15.46 8.47
CA GLU A 107 5.41 -15.34 9.02
C GLU A 107 6.42 -14.64 8.09
N ASP A 108 6.11 -14.56 6.81
CA ASP A 108 6.96 -13.89 5.83
C ASP A 108 6.80 -12.37 5.83
N LEU A 109 5.86 -11.85 6.61
CA LEU A 109 5.70 -10.41 6.76
C LEU A 109 6.92 -9.79 7.44
N PRO A 110 7.31 -8.57 7.05
CA PRO A 110 8.40 -7.86 7.71
C PRO A 110 8.00 -7.45 9.14
N ASP A 111 8.99 -7.09 9.96
CA ASP A 111 8.75 -6.67 11.34
C ASP A 111 8.02 -5.34 11.44
N SER A 112 8.10 -4.51 10.41
CA SER A 112 7.47 -3.19 10.41
C SER A 112 6.67 -2.99 9.13
N TYR A 113 5.39 -2.66 9.28
CA TYR A 113 4.52 -2.35 8.15
C TYR A 113 3.30 -1.56 8.63
N LEU A 114 2.74 -0.78 7.72
CA LEU A 114 1.45 -0.12 7.95
C LEU A 114 0.39 -0.84 7.12
N GLU A 115 -0.58 -1.42 7.79
CA GLU A 115 -1.70 -2.08 7.13
C GLU A 115 -2.87 -1.12 7.00
N LEU A 116 -3.48 -1.10 5.82
CA LEU A 116 -4.68 -0.34 5.55
C LEU A 116 -5.74 -1.27 4.98
N GLU A 117 -6.87 -1.36 5.68
CA GLU A 117 -8.04 -2.09 5.21
C GLU A 117 -9.06 -1.09 4.68
N ILE A 118 -9.49 -1.27 3.44
CA ILE A 118 -10.49 -0.42 2.79
C ILE A 118 -11.79 -1.22 2.70
N LEU A 119 -12.81 -0.76 3.42
CA LEU A 119 -14.10 -1.41 3.51
C LEU A 119 -15.13 -0.59 2.75
N LYS A 120 -15.92 -1.26 1.92
CA LYS A 120 -17.05 -0.62 1.24
C LYS A 120 -18.11 -0.28 2.28
N GLU A 121 -18.57 0.96 2.25
CA GLU A 121 -19.63 1.43 3.11
C GLU A 121 -20.59 2.23 2.23
N TYR A 122 -21.84 2.21 2.51
CA TYR A 122 -22.97 2.69 1.70
C TYR A 122 -22.63 3.56 0.46
N GLU A 123 -22.10 4.77 0.65
CA GLU A 123 -21.70 5.64 -0.45
C GLU A 123 -20.21 5.95 -0.48
N GLY A 124 -19.47 5.53 0.52
CA GLY A 124 -18.07 5.84 0.68
C GLY A 124 -17.25 4.62 1.04
N ARG A 125 -16.22 4.88 1.82
CA ARG A 125 -15.30 3.84 2.28
C ARG A 125 -14.94 4.07 3.73
N GLN A 126 -14.82 3.00 4.49
CA GLN A 126 -14.29 3.04 5.85
C GLN A 126 -12.87 2.51 5.81
N LEU A 127 -11.92 3.27 6.34
CA LEU A 127 -10.53 2.87 6.40
C LEU A 127 -10.14 2.49 7.81
N ARG A 128 -9.44 1.37 7.94
CA ARG A 128 -8.87 0.90 9.21
C ARG A 128 -7.37 0.77 9.06
N PHE A 129 -6.64 1.34 9.99
CA PHE A 129 -5.18 1.29 9.99
C PHE A 129 -4.69 0.40 11.12
N ASN A 130 -3.64 -0.37 10.83
CA ASN A 130 -2.93 -1.16 11.83
C ASN A 130 -1.43 -0.98 11.62
N ALA A 131 -0.76 -0.34 12.56
CA ALA A 131 0.67 -0.09 12.48
C ALA A 131 1.43 -1.13 13.29
N GLN A 132 2.37 -1.81 12.65
CA GLN A 132 3.27 -2.76 13.28
C GLN A 132 4.69 -2.23 13.20
N GLY A 133 5.35 -2.10 14.35
CA GLY A 133 6.71 -1.59 14.42
C GLY A 133 6.79 -0.08 14.57
N HIS A 134 7.92 0.38 15.06
CA HIS A 134 8.13 1.78 15.40
C HIS A 134 7.96 2.74 14.21
N ARG A 135 8.54 2.38 13.08
CA ARG A 135 8.45 3.23 11.88
C ARG A 135 6.98 3.37 11.40
N ALA A 136 6.23 2.28 11.41
CA ALA A 136 4.84 2.32 10.98
C ALA A 136 3.98 3.15 11.93
N GLU A 137 4.24 3.07 13.24
CA GLU A 137 3.55 3.89 14.22
C GLU A 137 3.82 5.38 14.01
N GLN A 138 5.08 5.73 13.73
CA GLN A 138 5.48 7.09 13.43
C GLN A 138 4.78 7.59 12.15
N LEU A 139 4.75 6.76 11.12
CA LEU A 139 4.13 7.10 9.84
C LEU A 139 2.63 7.36 10.01
N LEU A 140 1.94 6.51 10.76
CA LEU A 140 0.52 6.67 11.03
C LEU A 140 0.25 7.96 11.81
N LYS A 141 1.10 8.28 12.78
CA LYS A 141 0.99 9.51 13.55
C LYS A 141 1.15 10.74 12.66
N GLU A 142 2.17 10.75 11.80
CA GLU A 142 2.42 11.85 10.88
C GLU A 142 1.25 12.04 9.90
N LEU A 143 0.68 10.94 9.43
CA LEU A 143 -0.49 10.98 8.56
C LEU A 143 -1.69 11.58 9.29
N SER A 144 -1.93 11.16 10.52
CA SER A 144 -3.06 11.62 11.33
C SER A 144 -2.92 13.09 11.75
N ASP A 145 -1.72 13.53 12.07
CA ASP A 145 -1.47 14.90 12.55
C ASP A 145 -1.77 15.96 11.49
N GLY A 146 -1.80 15.58 10.24
CA GLY A 146 -2.04 16.50 9.16
C GLY A 146 -3.49 16.52 8.66
N ILE A 147 -4.37 15.81 9.29
CA ILE A 147 -5.78 15.74 8.87
C ILE A 147 -6.65 16.74 9.67
#